data_7b55cba8e683a1b2ce206b3062e752b1
#
_entry.id   7b55cba8e683a1b2ce206b3062e752b1
#
_cell.length_a   1.000
_cell.length_b   1.000
_cell.length_c   1.000
_cell.angle_alpha   90.00
_cell.angle_beta   90.00
_cell.angle_gamma   90.00
#
_symmetry.space_group_name_H-M   'P 1'
#
loop_
_entity.id
_entity.type
_entity.pdbx_description
1 polymer ?
#
loop_
_entity_poly.entity_id
_entity_poly.type
_entity_poly.pdbx_seq_one_letter_code
_entity_poly.pdbx_strand_id
1 'polypeptide(L)'
;MSKRIGKSLVVNGATLVTEAAWNAELEAKHEKLVEFLNANKLAGVLIRRNENVAWLTGGAVELRVLTPCETGVATLLVTAAGKRYYFTTENEAPRLHDEEFGALDFEPVLFPWWADDTNAAAAKLAGGPLGSDTPGAGLTPVSLAPLRLALGDAEIARYRWLGAQTAAATVEALNKVEPGMSEYDLEAITAAALLRRGILPSVYLFAVDDRILKYKHAVARGNRLERYAMLNLCSRKWGLAISITRFVHFGALPAELAERFRAAAQVNAALLNATRVGATSADLFAVAQAAYAAQGFPGEERFHHQGGPTGYGEREWIATPAGAEVVVNNQAFAWNPSIRGGKVEDTVLLRNGVIENLTSTPDLPALEAKVKGSEYVAAGVLVK
;
A
#
# COMPACT_ATOMS: atom_id res chain seq x y z
N MET A 1 -9.30 -7.26 31.72
CA MET A 1 -9.08 -5.82 31.50
C MET A 1 -8.09 -5.70 30.35
N SER A 2 -8.50 -5.14 29.23
CA SER A 2 -7.61 -4.92 28.07
C SER A 2 -6.51 -3.95 28.48
N LYS A 3 -5.23 -4.32 28.30
CA LYS A 3 -4.12 -3.39 28.39
C LYS A 3 -4.23 -2.45 27.19
N ARG A 4 -4.28 -1.15 27.45
CA ARG A 4 -4.49 -0.10 26.43
C ARG A 4 -3.16 0.30 25.79
N ILE A 5 -3.18 0.66 24.51
CA ILE A 5 -2.07 1.40 23.91
C ILE A 5 -1.98 2.73 24.66
N GLY A 6 -0.91 2.93 25.40
CA GLY A 6 -0.80 4.03 26.36
C GLY A 6 -0.43 5.38 25.75
N LYS A 7 -0.58 5.63 24.43
CA LYS A 7 -0.22 6.93 23.83
C LYS A 7 -0.97 7.21 22.54
N SER A 8 -1.40 8.47 22.36
CA SER A 8 -1.86 8.99 21.08
C SER A 8 -0.72 8.96 20.04
N LEU A 9 -1.03 8.72 18.79
CA LEU A 9 -0.09 8.88 17.70
C LEU A 9 0.11 10.36 17.41
N VAL A 10 1.27 10.89 17.76
CA VAL A 10 1.66 12.29 17.56
C VAL A 10 2.72 12.36 16.47
N VAL A 11 2.51 13.22 15.47
CA VAL A 11 3.48 13.46 14.39
C VAL A 11 3.69 14.96 14.24
N ASN A 12 4.93 15.40 14.30
CA ASN A 12 5.30 16.82 14.24
C ASN A 12 4.53 17.71 15.23
N GLY A 13 4.28 17.19 16.45
CA GLY A 13 3.57 17.90 17.51
C GLY A 13 2.05 17.90 17.40
N ALA A 14 1.46 17.35 16.34
CA ALA A 14 0.01 17.23 16.16
C ALA A 14 -0.46 15.80 16.45
N THR A 15 -1.57 15.66 17.18
CA THR A 15 -2.21 14.35 17.40
C THR A 15 -2.89 13.89 16.11
N LEU A 16 -2.37 12.84 15.50
CA LEU A 16 -2.93 12.23 14.31
C LEU A 16 -4.05 11.22 14.63
N VAL A 17 -3.83 10.41 15.67
CA VAL A 17 -4.81 9.44 16.20
C VAL A 17 -4.78 9.50 17.71
N THR A 18 -5.94 9.68 18.33
CA THR A 18 -6.04 9.65 19.79
C THR A 18 -5.91 8.23 20.32
N GLU A 19 -5.46 8.07 21.58
CA GLU A 19 -5.41 6.77 22.25
C GLU A 19 -6.76 6.04 22.21
N ALA A 20 -7.84 6.75 22.48
CA ALA A 20 -9.19 6.17 22.45
C ALA A 20 -9.59 5.65 21.06
N ALA A 21 -9.30 6.43 20.00
CA ALA A 21 -9.60 6.02 18.61
C ALA A 21 -8.75 4.82 18.19
N TRP A 22 -7.49 4.76 18.63
CA TRP A 22 -6.61 3.64 18.30
C TRP A 22 -7.04 2.36 19.05
N ASN A 23 -7.37 2.46 20.34
CA ASN A 23 -7.88 1.31 21.09
C ASN A 23 -9.20 0.78 20.51
N ALA A 24 -10.12 1.65 20.11
CA ALA A 24 -11.36 1.25 19.45
C ALA A 24 -11.11 0.54 18.10
N GLU A 25 -10.14 1.00 17.32
CA GLU A 25 -9.70 0.33 16.08
C GLU A 25 -9.20 -1.09 16.36
N LEU A 26 -8.35 -1.26 17.37
CA LEU A 26 -7.80 -2.57 17.72
C LEU A 26 -8.89 -3.54 18.20
N GLU A 27 -9.79 -3.09 19.06
CA GLU A 27 -10.90 -3.91 19.54
C GLU A 27 -11.77 -4.37 18.38
N ALA A 28 -12.20 -3.46 17.50
CA ALA A 28 -13.01 -3.82 16.32
C ALA A 28 -12.32 -4.81 15.38
N LYS A 29 -11.00 -4.71 15.18
CA LYS A 29 -10.24 -5.64 14.35
C LYS A 29 -10.12 -7.03 15.01
N HIS A 30 -9.92 -7.07 16.32
CA HIS A 30 -9.88 -8.33 17.05
C HIS A 30 -11.25 -9.03 17.05
N GLU A 31 -12.35 -8.31 17.29
CA GLU A 31 -13.70 -8.85 17.20
C GLU A 31 -13.96 -9.45 15.81
N LYS A 32 -13.65 -8.69 14.75
CA LYS A 32 -13.79 -9.15 13.36
C LYS A 32 -12.95 -10.42 13.06
N LEU A 33 -11.76 -10.53 13.64
CA LEU A 33 -10.94 -11.72 13.48
C LEU A 33 -11.50 -12.91 14.24
N VAL A 34 -12.02 -12.72 15.46
CA VAL A 34 -12.68 -13.79 16.23
C VAL A 34 -13.96 -14.28 15.53
N GLU A 35 -14.76 -13.37 14.97
CA GLU A 35 -15.91 -13.73 14.15
C GLU A 35 -15.51 -14.57 12.93
N PHE A 36 -14.44 -14.17 12.23
CA PHE A 36 -13.89 -14.93 11.12
C PHE A 36 -13.45 -16.34 11.54
N LEU A 37 -12.78 -16.49 12.68
CA LEU A 37 -12.35 -17.79 13.21
C LEU A 37 -13.54 -18.69 13.49
N ASN A 38 -14.57 -18.19 14.16
CA ASN A 38 -15.78 -18.92 14.48
C ASN A 38 -16.54 -19.35 13.21
N ALA A 39 -16.69 -18.45 12.24
CA ALA A 39 -17.36 -18.74 10.97
C ALA A 39 -16.63 -19.84 10.17
N ASN A 40 -15.29 -19.92 10.27
CA ASN A 40 -14.46 -20.91 9.58
C ASN A 40 -14.15 -22.15 10.44
N LYS A 41 -14.71 -22.27 11.65
CA LYS A 41 -14.50 -23.38 12.59
C LYS A 41 -13.01 -23.59 12.93
N LEU A 42 -12.27 -22.51 13.07
CA LEU A 42 -10.85 -22.50 13.45
C LEU A 42 -10.74 -22.19 14.95
N ALA A 43 -9.88 -22.90 15.65
CA ALA A 43 -9.57 -22.62 17.06
C ALA A 43 -8.62 -21.42 17.22
N GLY A 44 -7.89 -21.06 16.15
CA GLY A 44 -7.02 -19.91 16.12
C GLY A 44 -6.40 -19.70 14.74
N VAL A 45 -5.68 -18.58 14.59
CA VAL A 45 -4.95 -18.26 13.36
C VAL A 45 -3.54 -17.78 13.67
N LEU A 46 -2.56 -18.32 12.93
CA LEU A 46 -1.18 -17.84 12.90
C LEU A 46 -1.06 -16.75 11.84
N ILE A 47 -0.59 -15.59 12.27
CA ILE A 47 -0.41 -14.40 11.43
C ILE A 47 1.07 -14.09 11.36
N ARG A 48 1.64 -14.19 10.16
CA ARG A 48 3.07 -14.02 9.87
C ARG A 48 3.33 -12.91 8.88
N ARG A 49 2.38 -12.69 7.94
CA ARG A 49 2.55 -11.65 6.93
C ARG A 49 2.53 -10.27 7.53
N ASN A 50 3.51 -9.45 7.18
CA ASN A 50 3.69 -8.10 7.73
C ASN A 50 2.44 -7.22 7.55
N GLU A 51 1.73 -7.34 6.42
CA GLU A 51 0.50 -6.58 6.18
C GLU A 51 -0.64 -6.98 7.13
N ASN A 52 -0.75 -8.27 7.49
CA ASN A 52 -1.76 -8.75 8.42
C ASN A 52 -1.39 -8.43 9.88
N VAL A 53 -0.12 -8.53 10.23
CA VAL A 53 0.39 -8.07 11.53
C VAL A 53 0.11 -6.59 11.72
N ALA A 54 0.47 -5.76 10.74
CA ALA A 54 0.25 -4.33 10.81
C ALA A 54 -1.25 -3.98 10.88
N TRP A 55 -2.12 -4.67 10.13
CA TRP A 55 -3.56 -4.49 10.22
C TRP A 55 -4.06 -4.79 11.64
N LEU A 56 -3.74 -5.98 12.17
CA LEU A 56 -4.23 -6.43 13.47
C LEU A 56 -3.76 -5.55 14.63
N THR A 57 -2.57 -5.00 14.54
CA THR A 57 -1.94 -4.16 15.57
C THR A 57 -2.14 -2.65 15.35
N GLY A 58 -3.01 -2.26 14.40
CA GLY A 58 -3.25 -0.85 14.08
C GLY A 58 -2.00 -0.11 13.60
N GLY A 59 -1.04 -0.83 13.01
CA GLY A 59 0.23 -0.29 12.55
C GLY A 59 1.22 0.05 13.67
N ALA A 60 0.98 -0.42 14.90
CA ALA A 60 1.87 -0.16 16.04
C ALA A 60 3.13 -1.03 16.01
N VAL A 61 3.07 -2.22 15.41
CA VAL A 61 4.14 -3.22 15.46
C VAL A 61 4.91 -3.28 14.15
N GLU A 62 6.24 -3.24 14.25
CA GLU A 62 7.17 -3.46 13.14
C GLU A 62 8.02 -4.70 13.41
N LEU A 63 7.78 -5.75 12.64
CA LEU A 63 8.47 -7.04 12.80
C LEU A 63 9.63 -7.24 11.82
N ARG A 64 9.83 -6.34 10.87
CA ARG A 64 10.87 -6.51 9.84
C ARG A 64 12.24 -6.20 10.39
N VAL A 65 13.16 -7.13 10.20
CA VAL A 65 14.60 -6.93 10.37
C VAL A 65 15.27 -6.92 8.99
N LEU A 66 14.77 -7.72 8.07
CA LEU A 66 15.22 -7.75 6.68
C LEU A 66 14.30 -6.89 5.80
N THR A 67 14.89 -6.23 4.83
CA THR A 67 14.18 -5.48 3.79
C THR A 67 14.70 -5.94 2.42
N PRO A 68 13.86 -6.47 1.53
CA PRO A 68 12.43 -6.73 1.61
C PRO A 68 12.11 -8.11 2.20
N CYS A 69 11.08 -8.22 3.01
CA CYS A 69 10.55 -9.51 3.45
C CYS A 69 9.01 -9.44 3.60
N GLU A 70 8.35 -10.55 3.36
CA GLU A 70 6.89 -10.68 3.51
C GLU A 70 6.50 -10.99 4.97
N THR A 71 7.40 -11.60 5.74
CA THR A 71 7.19 -11.98 7.14
C THR A 71 8.27 -11.37 8.02
N GLY A 72 7.99 -11.21 9.30
CA GLY A 72 8.92 -10.65 10.29
C GLY A 72 9.47 -11.70 11.25
N VAL A 73 10.11 -11.21 12.32
CA VAL A 73 10.78 -12.03 13.34
C VAL A 73 9.85 -12.55 14.44
N ALA A 74 8.56 -12.32 14.32
CA ALA A 74 7.56 -12.88 15.22
C ALA A 74 6.34 -13.39 14.46
N THR A 75 5.65 -14.36 15.06
CA THR A 75 4.36 -14.88 14.60
C THR A 75 3.30 -14.52 15.64
N LEU A 76 2.15 -13.98 15.23
CA LEU A 76 1.03 -13.76 16.13
C LEU A 76 0.08 -14.96 16.11
N LEU A 77 -0.53 -15.27 17.25
CA LEU A 77 -1.66 -16.18 17.37
C LEU A 77 -2.83 -15.41 18.01
N VAL A 78 -3.97 -15.44 17.34
CA VAL A 78 -5.25 -15.10 17.95
C VAL A 78 -6.11 -16.34 18.00
N THR A 79 -6.65 -16.67 19.16
CA THR A 79 -7.55 -17.83 19.34
C THR A 79 -9.01 -17.43 19.17
N ALA A 80 -9.88 -18.38 18.90
CA ALA A 80 -11.33 -18.17 18.84
C ALA A 80 -11.91 -17.70 20.18
N ALA A 81 -11.22 -17.95 21.31
CA ALA A 81 -11.55 -17.41 22.63
C ALA A 81 -11.05 -15.97 22.86
N GLY A 82 -10.46 -15.33 21.84
CA GLY A 82 -9.94 -13.96 21.91
C GLY A 82 -8.58 -13.79 22.61
N LYS A 83 -7.91 -14.89 22.99
CA LYS A 83 -6.55 -14.80 23.54
C LYS A 83 -5.55 -14.50 22.44
N ARG A 84 -4.49 -13.76 22.80
CA ARG A 84 -3.50 -13.19 21.88
C ARG A 84 -2.10 -13.53 22.35
N TYR A 85 -1.28 -14.06 21.47
CA TYR A 85 0.10 -14.43 21.74
C TYR A 85 1.01 -13.93 20.63
N TYR A 86 2.27 -13.63 20.95
CA TYR A 86 3.31 -13.51 19.96
C TYR A 86 4.45 -14.49 20.24
N PHE A 87 4.88 -15.18 19.21
CA PHE A 87 5.97 -16.15 19.25
C PHE A 87 7.21 -15.50 18.66
N THR A 88 8.31 -15.56 19.38
CA THR A 88 9.58 -15.03 18.90
C THR A 88 10.75 -15.71 19.61
N THR A 89 11.94 -15.47 19.09
CA THR A 89 13.16 -15.98 19.69
C THR A 89 13.65 -15.07 20.84
N GLU A 90 14.37 -15.64 21.80
CA GLU A 90 14.86 -14.94 22.99
C GLU A 90 15.72 -13.72 22.66
N ASN A 91 16.48 -13.74 21.56
CA ASN A 91 17.29 -12.60 21.12
C ASN A 91 16.47 -11.41 20.61
N GLU A 92 15.28 -11.65 20.02
CA GLU A 92 14.37 -10.60 19.53
C GLU A 92 13.43 -10.09 20.66
N ALA A 93 13.19 -10.90 21.67
CA ALA A 93 12.20 -10.63 22.71
C ALA A 93 12.35 -9.27 23.41
N PRO A 94 13.56 -8.82 23.79
CA PRO A 94 13.69 -7.52 24.48
C PRO A 94 13.18 -6.35 23.63
N ARG A 95 13.61 -6.23 22.38
CA ARG A 95 13.16 -5.17 21.48
C ARG A 95 11.66 -5.24 21.23
N LEU A 96 11.15 -6.44 20.92
CA LEU A 96 9.73 -6.63 20.64
C LEU A 96 8.86 -6.32 21.87
N HIS A 97 9.33 -6.69 23.07
CA HIS A 97 8.61 -6.36 24.30
C HIS A 97 8.59 -4.86 24.57
N ASP A 98 9.75 -4.21 24.52
CA ASP A 98 9.90 -2.83 24.95
C ASP A 98 9.35 -1.83 23.94
N GLU A 99 9.55 -2.08 22.63
CA GLU A 99 9.26 -1.13 21.57
C GLU A 99 7.97 -1.43 20.81
N GLU A 100 7.54 -2.72 20.72
CA GLU A 100 6.45 -3.13 19.84
C GLU A 100 5.20 -3.60 20.61
N PHE A 101 5.33 -4.61 21.48
CA PHE A 101 4.20 -5.27 22.15
C PHE A 101 3.91 -4.79 23.55
N GLY A 102 4.81 -4.06 24.21
CA GLY A 102 4.68 -3.71 25.65
C GLY A 102 3.39 -2.97 26.02
N ALA A 103 2.80 -2.24 25.08
CA ALA A 103 1.51 -1.57 25.28
C ALA A 103 0.31 -2.35 24.74
N LEU A 104 0.54 -3.45 24.02
CA LEU A 104 -0.48 -4.31 23.43
C LEU A 104 -0.75 -5.53 24.33
N ASP A 105 -1.98 -6.04 24.26
CA ASP A 105 -2.41 -7.20 25.05
C ASP A 105 -2.06 -8.52 24.33
N PHE A 106 -0.75 -8.78 24.18
CA PHE A 106 -0.21 -10.03 23.64
C PHE A 106 0.72 -10.69 24.66
N GLU A 107 0.50 -11.97 24.92
CA GLU A 107 1.39 -12.76 25.78
C GLU A 107 2.58 -13.30 24.98
N PRO A 108 3.84 -13.12 25.45
CA PRO A 108 5.02 -13.66 24.78
C PRO A 108 5.13 -15.18 24.93
N VAL A 109 5.51 -15.84 23.87
CA VAL A 109 5.94 -17.25 23.86
C VAL A 109 7.35 -17.30 23.25
N LEU A 110 8.34 -17.55 24.07
CA LEU A 110 9.74 -17.42 23.73
C LEU A 110 10.42 -18.79 23.57
N PHE A 111 11.36 -18.87 22.64
CA PHE A 111 12.19 -20.07 22.42
C PHE A 111 13.60 -19.67 21.99
N PRO A 112 14.59 -20.54 22.22
CA PRO A 112 15.94 -20.31 21.73
C PRO A 112 15.95 -20.16 20.19
N TRP A 113 16.81 -19.28 19.65
CA TRP A 113 16.85 -18.99 18.22
C TRP A 113 17.10 -20.20 17.31
N TRP A 114 17.62 -21.30 17.86
CA TRP A 114 17.88 -22.54 17.14
C TRP A 114 16.79 -23.62 17.27
N ALA A 115 15.68 -23.33 17.98
CA ALA A 115 14.64 -24.31 18.29
C ALA A 115 13.25 -23.68 18.14
N ASP A 116 12.86 -23.38 16.89
CA ASP A 116 11.51 -22.87 16.58
C ASP A 116 10.46 -23.96 16.75
N ASP A 117 9.59 -23.82 17.76
CA ASP A 117 8.46 -24.71 18.04
C ASP A 117 7.10 -23.98 17.93
N THR A 118 7.06 -22.89 17.16
CA THR A 118 5.87 -22.01 17.04
C THR A 118 4.59 -22.79 16.72
N ASN A 119 4.63 -23.71 15.73
CA ASN A 119 3.42 -24.42 15.32
C ASN A 119 2.88 -25.36 16.40
N ALA A 120 3.75 -26.11 17.07
CA ALA A 120 3.35 -27.05 18.13
C ALA A 120 2.84 -26.31 19.37
N ALA A 121 3.51 -25.24 19.78
CA ALA A 121 3.09 -24.42 20.90
C ALA A 121 1.74 -23.71 20.61
N ALA A 122 1.56 -23.18 19.40
CA ALA A 122 0.31 -22.56 18.98
C ALA A 122 -0.86 -23.56 18.96
N ALA A 123 -0.63 -24.78 18.45
CA ALA A 123 -1.65 -25.83 18.44
C ALA A 123 -2.10 -26.20 19.87
N LYS A 124 -1.16 -26.27 20.81
CA LYS A 124 -1.46 -26.52 22.22
C LYS A 124 -2.27 -25.37 22.84
N LEU A 125 -1.92 -24.12 22.56
CA LEU A 125 -2.59 -22.95 23.10
C LEU A 125 -4.00 -22.76 22.52
N ALA A 126 -4.20 -23.05 21.24
CA ALA A 126 -5.48 -22.93 20.57
C ALA A 126 -6.43 -24.09 20.88
N GLY A 127 -5.90 -25.30 21.11
CA GLY A 127 -6.70 -26.47 21.46
C GLY A 127 -7.53 -27.04 20.30
N GLY A 128 -7.20 -26.77 19.05
CA GLY A 128 -7.96 -27.23 17.88
C GLY A 128 -7.36 -26.78 16.55
N PRO A 129 -8.12 -26.85 15.43
CA PRO A 129 -7.63 -26.52 14.09
C PRO A 129 -7.11 -25.10 13.99
N LEU A 130 -5.92 -24.93 13.39
CA LEU A 130 -5.29 -23.63 13.17
C LEU A 130 -5.38 -23.21 11.70
N GLY A 131 -5.77 -21.94 11.48
CA GLY A 131 -5.53 -21.24 10.24
C GLY A 131 -4.13 -20.61 10.18
N SER A 132 -3.67 -20.30 8.97
CA SER A 132 -2.46 -19.50 8.79
C SER A 132 -2.51 -18.71 7.49
N ASP A 133 -1.97 -17.49 7.53
CA ASP A 133 -1.79 -16.62 6.34
C ASP A 133 -0.57 -16.98 5.51
N THR A 134 0.21 -17.96 5.96
CA THR A 134 1.35 -18.57 5.24
C THR A 134 1.19 -20.07 5.17
N PRO A 135 1.70 -20.74 4.11
CA PRO A 135 1.68 -22.21 4.03
C PRO A 135 2.40 -22.87 5.21
N GLY A 136 1.86 -24.00 5.68
CA GLY A 136 2.48 -24.79 6.74
C GLY A 136 1.81 -26.14 6.91
N ALA A 137 2.57 -27.16 7.32
CA ALA A 137 2.04 -28.51 7.57
C ALA A 137 1.02 -28.48 8.72
N GLY A 138 -0.14 -29.09 8.51
CA GLY A 138 -1.21 -29.14 9.51
C GLY A 138 -1.96 -27.83 9.73
N LEU A 139 -1.70 -26.80 8.93
CA LEU A 139 -2.38 -25.51 9.00
C LEU A 139 -3.36 -25.34 7.84
N THR A 140 -4.53 -24.78 8.12
CA THR A 140 -5.51 -24.41 7.10
C THR A 140 -5.12 -23.07 6.47
N PRO A 141 -4.85 -22.99 5.16
CA PRO A 141 -4.57 -21.71 4.51
C PRO A 141 -5.76 -20.75 4.62
N VAL A 142 -5.51 -19.51 5.05
CA VAL A 142 -6.54 -18.47 5.15
C VAL A 142 -6.06 -17.17 4.51
N SER A 143 -7.00 -16.42 3.93
CA SER A 143 -6.78 -15.04 3.50
C SER A 143 -7.46 -14.09 4.47
N LEU A 144 -6.69 -13.15 5.03
CA LEU A 144 -7.21 -12.07 5.87
C LEU A 144 -7.48 -10.78 5.07
N ALA A 145 -7.17 -10.77 3.78
CA ALA A 145 -7.40 -9.61 2.93
C ALA A 145 -8.84 -9.07 2.98
N PRO A 146 -9.90 -9.91 2.96
CA PRO A 146 -11.28 -9.41 3.06
C PRO A 146 -11.57 -8.63 4.35
N LEU A 147 -10.87 -8.93 5.44
CA LEU A 147 -11.08 -8.26 6.73
C LEU A 147 -10.51 -6.83 6.78
N ARG A 148 -9.56 -6.51 5.89
CA ARG A 148 -8.82 -5.24 5.90
C ARG A 148 -9.12 -4.30 4.71
N LEU A 149 -10.06 -4.67 3.83
CA LEU A 149 -10.42 -3.86 2.65
C LEU A 149 -11.02 -2.50 3.02
N ALA A 150 -11.92 -2.47 4.00
CA ALA A 150 -12.56 -1.25 4.47
C ALA A 150 -11.76 -0.63 5.62
N LEU A 151 -11.27 0.58 5.41
CA LEU A 151 -10.45 1.31 6.38
C LEU A 151 -11.32 2.01 7.43
N GLY A 152 -10.89 1.96 8.69
CA GLY A 152 -11.49 2.75 9.78
C GLY A 152 -10.99 4.20 9.80
N ASP A 153 -11.62 5.06 10.60
CA ASP A 153 -11.28 6.50 10.66
C ASP A 153 -9.83 6.75 11.09
N ALA A 154 -9.32 5.98 12.03
CA ALA A 154 -7.94 6.09 12.48
C ALA A 154 -6.94 5.67 11.40
N GLU A 155 -7.27 4.63 10.61
CA GLU A 155 -6.49 4.22 9.43
C GLU A 155 -6.51 5.30 8.36
N ILE A 156 -7.67 5.88 8.07
CA ILE A 156 -7.83 6.97 7.11
C ILE A 156 -7.01 8.18 7.51
N ALA A 157 -6.98 8.55 8.79
CA ALA A 157 -6.15 9.64 9.29
C ALA A 157 -4.65 9.38 9.02
N ARG A 158 -4.16 8.17 9.36
CA ARG A 158 -2.78 7.77 9.04
C ARG A 158 -2.50 7.77 7.55
N TYR A 159 -3.46 7.33 6.75
CA TYR A 159 -3.31 7.22 5.30
C TYR A 159 -3.24 8.58 4.61
N ARG A 160 -4.07 9.54 5.04
CA ARG A 160 -3.98 10.93 4.58
C ARG A 160 -2.62 11.55 4.87
N TRP A 161 -2.12 11.36 6.09
CA TRP A 161 -0.78 11.84 6.45
C TRP A 161 0.30 11.19 5.59
N LEU A 162 0.26 9.87 5.44
CA LEU A 162 1.25 9.13 4.65
C LEU A 162 1.22 9.57 3.19
N GLY A 163 0.04 9.73 2.60
CA GLY A 163 -0.13 10.20 1.22
C GLY A 163 0.46 11.58 1.01
N ALA A 164 0.10 12.54 1.87
CA ALA A 164 0.62 13.91 1.80
C ALA A 164 2.15 13.96 1.97
N GLN A 165 2.72 13.19 2.91
CA GLN A 165 4.18 13.16 3.12
C GLN A 165 4.92 12.44 2.00
N THR A 166 4.35 11.40 1.40
CA THR A 166 4.92 10.72 0.24
C THR A 166 4.91 11.64 -0.98
N ALA A 167 3.81 12.36 -1.21
CA ALA A 167 3.72 13.35 -2.29
C ALA A 167 4.78 14.45 -2.11
N ALA A 168 4.88 15.03 -0.92
CA ALA A 168 5.89 16.06 -0.61
C ALA A 168 7.32 15.54 -0.79
N ALA A 169 7.63 14.32 -0.33
CA ALA A 169 8.95 13.71 -0.51
C ALA A 169 9.27 13.46 -1.99
N THR A 170 8.27 13.05 -2.79
CA THR A 170 8.43 12.82 -4.22
C THR A 170 8.69 14.13 -4.97
N VAL A 171 7.97 15.21 -4.64
CA VAL A 171 8.20 16.54 -5.22
C VAL A 171 9.59 17.09 -4.80
N GLU A 172 9.98 16.91 -3.53
CA GLU A 172 11.32 17.28 -3.05
C GLU A 172 12.42 16.57 -3.85
N ALA A 173 12.25 15.27 -4.11
CA ALA A 173 13.20 14.52 -4.92
C ALA A 173 13.18 14.99 -6.38
N LEU A 174 11.99 15.15 -6.98
CA LEU A 174 11.81 15.59 -8.37
C LEU A 174 12.47 16.94 -8.65
N ASN A 175 12.40 17.87 -7.68
CA ASN A 175 13.03 19.18 -7.79
C ASN A 175 14.58 19.13 -7.80
N LYS A 176 15.17 18.07 -7.23
CA LYS A 176 16.62 17.83 -7.19
C LYS A 176 17.14 17.05 -8.40
N VAL A 177 16.25 16.54 -9.26
CA VAL A 177 16.66 15.80 -10.46
C VAL A 177 17.31 16.75 -11.44
N GLU A 178 18.50 16.34 -11.95
CA GLU A 178 19.30 17.06 -12.93
C GLU A 178 19.84 16.12 -14.01
N PRO A 179 20.04 16.61 -15.26
CA PRO A 179 20.72 15.83 -16.30
C PRO A 179 22.10 15.35 -15.84
N GLY A 180 22.48 14.14 -16.25
CA GLY A 180 23.70 13.47 -15.85
C GLY A 180 23.56 12.58 -14.59
N MET A 181 22.52 12.76 -13.76
CA MET A 181 22.22 11.85 -12.66
C MET A 181 21.94 10.43 -13.17
N SER A 182 22.40 9.42 -12.45
CA SER A 182 22.06 8.04 -12.73
C SER A 182 20.71 7.66 -12.12
N GLU A 183 20.11 6.57 -12.60
CA GLU A 183 18.92 5.99 -11.98
C GLU A 183 19.12 5.68 -10.49
N TYR A 184 20.34 5.29 -10.09
CA TYR A 184 20.69 5.08 -8.67
C TYR A 184 20.70 6.39 -7.86
N ASP A 185 21.11 7.51 -8.47
CA ASP A 185 21.04 8.82 -7.82
C ASP A 185 19.57 9.23 -7.59
N LEU A 186 18.66 8.92 -8.55
CA LEU A 186 17.23 9.17 -8.41
C LEU A 186 16.62 8.34 -7.27
N GLU A 187 17.00 7.07 -7.15
CA GLU A 187 16.60 6.22 -6.02
C GLU A 187 17.10 6.78 -4.69
N ALA A 188 18.38 7.15 -4.63
CA ALA A 188 19.04 7.64 -3.42
C ALA A 188 18.40 8.93 -2.88
N ILE A 189 18.16 9.94 -3.75
CA ILE A 189 17.55 11.20 -3.33
C ILE A 189 16.09 11.00 -2.88
N THR A 190 15.35 10.09 -3.54
CA THR A 190 13.97 9.79 -3.18
C THR A 190 13.91 9.01 -1.87
N ALA A 191 14.77 7.99 -1.70
CA ALA A 191 14.89 7.25 -0.46
C ALA A 191 15.23 8.16 0.72
N ALA A 192 16.20 9.06 0.54
CA ALA A 192 16.57 10.01 1.58
C ALA A 192 15.40 10.93 1.99
N ALA A 193 14.61 11.40 1.03
CA ALA A 193 13.44 12.24 1.30
C ALA A 193 12.37 11.50 2.10
N LEU A 194 12.10 10.22 1.78
CA LEU A 194 11.14 9.38 2.48
C LEU A 194 11.63 8.96 3.87
N LEU A 195 12.86 8.45 3.97
CA LEU A 195 13.42 7.91 5.23
C LEU A 195 13.57 8.98 6.31
N ARG A 196 13.89 10.24 5.95
CA ARG A 196 13.90 11.37 6.90
C ARG A 196 12.52 11.64 7.51
N ARG A 197 11.44 11.20 6.87
CA ARG A 197 10.05 11.26 7.35
C ARG A 197 9.63 9.98 8.08
N GLY A 198 10.55 9.02 8.24
CA GLY A 198 10.27 7.69 8.80
C GLY A 198 9.31 6.91 7.90
N ILE A 199 9.34 7.14 6.60
CA ILE A 199 8.55 6.43 5.59
C ILE A 199 9.49 5.46 4.87
N LEU A 200 9.13 4.18 4.85
CA LEU A 200 9.91 3.15 4.18
C LEU A 200 9.50 3.08 2.71
N PRO A 201 10.43 3.22 1.76
CA PRO A 201 10.15 2.88 0.37
C PRO A 201 10.04 1.35 0.22
N SER A 202 9.00 0.89 -0.49
CA SER A 202 8.75 -0.55 -0.69
C SER A 202 8.84 -0.99 -2.16
N VAL A 203 8.65 -0.06 -3.10
CA VAL A 203 8.84 -0.30 -4.54
C VAL A 203 9.61 0.87 -5.12
N TYR A 204 10.61 0.57 -5.94
CA TYR A 204 11.36 1.53 -6.73
C TYR A 204 11.40 1.10 -8.21
N LEU A 205 10.80 1.91 -9.07
CA LEU A 205 10.80 1.69 -10.51
C LEU A 205 11.23 2.99 -11.20
N PHE A 206 12.51 3.32 -11.05
CA PHE A 206 13.08 4.52 -11.62
C PHE A 206 13.74 4.24 -12.95
N ALA A 207 13.46 5.09 -13.91
CA ALA A 207 13.98 4.97 -15.26
C ALA A 207 14.26 6.34 -15.85
N VAL A 208 15.16 6.35 -16.83
CA VAL A 208 15.48 7.53 -17.61
C VAL A 208 15.33 7.27 -19.11
N ASP A 209 14.93 8.30 -19.83
CA ASP A 209 14.90 8.40 -21.30
C ASP A 209 14.24 7.18 -21.99
N ASP A 210 14.92 6.54 -22.90
CA ASP A 210 14.44 5.42 -23.70
C ASP A 210 13.92 4.24 -22.87
N ARG A 211 14.44 4.06 -21.65
CA ARG A 211 13.99 2.95 -20.82
C ARG A 211 12.55 3.13 -20.33
N ILE A 212 12.08 4.38 -20.16
CA ILE A 212 10.69 4.68 -19.83
C ILE A 212 9.76 4.27 -20.99
N LEU A 213 10.25 4.39 -22.23
CA LEU A 213 9.51 3.99 -23.43
C LEU A 213 9.46 2.47 -23.61
N LYS A 214 10.47 1.74 -23.10
CA LYS A 214 10.65 0.29 -23.30
C LYS A 214 10.02 -0.57 -22.23
N TYR A 215 10.06 -0.11 -20.95
CA TYR A 215 9.72 -0.94 -19.80
C TYR A 215 8.64 -0.31 -18.94
N LYS A 216 7.58 -1.05 -18.67
CA LYS A 216 6.52 -0.62 -17.74
C LYS A 216 7.00 -0.68 -16.29
N HIS A 217 7.84 -1.67 -15.93
CA HIS A 217 8.49 -1.84 -14.64
C HIS A 217 10.02 -1.81 -14.80
N ALA A 218 10.54 -0.63 -15.01
CA ALA A 218 11.98 -0.43 -15.15
C ALA A 218 12.65 -0.38 -13.77
N VAL A 219 13.48 -1.35 -13.48
CA VAL A 219 14.37 -1.35 -12.30
C VAL A 219 15.65 -0.59 -12.67
N ALA A 220 16.18 0.22 -11.77
CA ALA A 220 17.40 0.99 -11.98
C ALA A 220 18.60 0.12 -12.40
N ARG A 221 19.36 0.59 -13.38
CA ARG A 221 20.56 -0.06 -13.92
C ARG A 221 21.75 0.89 -14.08
N GLY A 222 21.64 2.10 -13.51
CA GLY A 222 22.69 3.11 -13.54
C GLY A 222 22.75 3.90 -14.83
N ASN A 223 21.75 3.83 -15.72
CA ASN A 223 21.69 4.69 -16.88
C ASN A 223 21.60 6.15 -16.46
N ARG A 224 22.22 7.04 -17.24
CA ARG A 224 22.28 8.46 -16.94
C ARG A 224 21.17 9.21 -17.64
N LEU A 225 20.54 10.11 -16.92
CA LEU A 225 19.50 10.99 -17.38
C LEU A 225 20.03 11.99 -18.42
N GLU A 226 19.43 12.01 -19.57
CA GLU A 226 19.64 13.07 -20.57
C GLU A 226 18.53 14.10 -20.50
N ARG A 227 17.26 13.66 -20.64
CA ARG A 227 16.11 14.57 -20.75
C ARG A 227 14.89 14.18 -19.97
N TYR A 228 14.63 12.89 -19.75
CA TYR A 228 13.34 12.42 -19.24
C TYR A 228 13.52 11.40 -18.12
N ALA A 229 12.95 11.69 -16.95
CA ALA A 229 13.01 10.79 -15.81
C ALA A 229 11.63 10.47 -15.25
N MET A 230 11.48 9.23 -14.80
CA MET A 230 10.31 8.70 -14.11
C MET A 230 10.68 8.32 -12.68
N LEU A 231 9.94 8.85 -11.71
CA LEU A 231 9.95 8.46 -10.31
C LEU A 231 8.64 7.73 -10.01
N ASN A 232 8.68 6.40 -10.09
CA ASN A 232 7.55 5.53 -9.75
C ASN A 232 7.92 4.76 -8.48
N LEU A 233 7.11 4.90 -7.44
CA LEU A 233 7.40 4.29 -6.14
C LEU A 233 6.15 3.88 -5.38
N CYS A 234 6.33 2.88 -4.51
CA CYS A 234 5.44 2.68 -3.38
C CYS A 234 6.21 2.98 -2.09
N SER A 235 5.50 3.49 -1.11
CA SER A 235 6.04 3.80 0.20
C SER A 235 5.12 3.28 1.30
N ARG A 236 5.69 3.02 2.48
CA ARG A 236 4.96 2.34 3.57
C ARG A 236 5.27 2.97 4.93
N LYS A 237 4.22 3.15 5.73
CA LYS A 237 4.32 3.48 7.15
C LYS A 237 3.09 2.95 7.88
N TRP A 238 3.27 2.47 9.12
CA TRP A 238 2.20 1.83 9.91
C TRP A 238 1.50 0.67 9.16
N GLY A 239 2.26 -0.02 8.31
CA GLY A 239 1.76 -1.07 7.43
C GLY A 239 0.99 -0.58 6.19
N LEU A 240 0.50 0.66 6.16
CA LEU A 240 -0.24 1.22 5.02
C LEU A 240 0.69 1.56 3.86
N ALA A 241 0.25 1.30 2.64
CA ALA A 241 1.01 1.48 1.41
C ALA A 241 0.43 2.60 0.52
N ILE A 242 1.28 3.49 0.03
CA ILE A 242 0.98 4.53 -0.96
C ILE A 242 1.71 4.22 -2.25
N SER A 243 1.05 4.42 -3.39
CA SER A 243 1.65 4.35 -4.73
C SER A 243 1.54 5.71 -5.41
N ILE A 244 2.61 6.16 -6.04
CA ILE A 244 2.68 7.44 -6.75
C ILE A 244 3.69 7.36 -7.90
N THR A 245 3.39 8.00 -9.03
CA THR A 245 4.34 8.18 -10.14
C THR A 245 4.41 9.65 -10.52
N ARG A 246 5.63 10.17 -10.68
CA ARG A 246 5.87 11.54 -11.16
C ARG A 246 6.99 11.55 -12.19
N PHE A 247 6.98 12.59 -13.03
CA PHE A 247 7.92 12.71 -14.15
C PHE A 247 8.52 14.11 -14.23
N VAL A 248 9.75 14.18 -14.73
CA VAL A 248 10.40 15.44 -15.13
C VAL A 248 10.99 15.31 -16.53
N HIS A 249 10.84 16.36 -17.33
CA HIS A 249 11.43 16.47 -18.65
C HIS A 249 12.25 17.75 -18.77
N PHE A 250 13.46 17.63 -19.26
CA PHE A 250 14.37 18.77 -19.51
C PHE A 250 14.23 19.25 -20.95
N GLY A 251 13.83 20.53 -21.09
CA GLY A 251 13.44 21.14 -22.36
C GLY A 251 11.99 20.85 -22.74
N ALA A 252 11.55 21.28 -23.89
CA ALA A 252 10.17 21.18 -24.36
C ALA A 252 9.68 19.74 -24.38
N LEU A 253 8.51 19.49 -23.79
CA LEU A 253 7.88 18.18 -23.78
C LEU A 253 7.43 17.82 -25.22
N PRO A 254 7.84 16.67 -25.78
CA PRO A 254 7.40 16.23 -27.11
C PRO A 254 5.87 16.11 -27.20
N ALA A 255 5.30 16.58 -28.28
CA ALA A 255 3.83 16.59 -28.47
C ALA A 255 3.20 15.20 -28.34
N GLU A 256 3.86 14.18 -28.89
CA GLU A 256 3.43 12.77 -28.78
C GLU A 256 3.42 12.29 -27.32
N LEU A 257 4.42 12.66 -26.54
CA LEU A 257 4.47 12.31 -25.11
C LEU A 257 3.38 13.04 -24.33
N ALA A 258 3.15 14.32 -24.59
CA ALA A 258 2.06 15.09 -24.01
C ALA A 258 0.68 14.49 -24.33
N GLU A 259 0.47 13.98 -25.54
CA GLU A 259 -0.75 13.27 -25.94
C GLU A 259 -0.95 11.99 -25.13
N ARG A 260 0.10 11.18 -24.98
CA ARG A 260 0.05 9.94 -24.18
C ARG A 260 -0.29 10.21 -22.72
N PHE A 261 0.23 11.30 -22.14
CA PHE A 261 -0.14 11.70 -20.78
C PHE A 261 -1.60 12.12 -20.67
N ARG A 262 -2.11 12.90 -21.64
CA ARG A 262 -3.53 13.28 -21.67
C ARG A 262 -4.42 12.04 -21.78
N ALA A 263 -4.07 11.11 -22.66
CA ALA A 263 -4.81 9.87 -22.82
C ALA A 263 -4.78 9.00 -21.53
N ALA A 264 -3.62 8.86 -20.87
CA ALA A 264 -3.52 8.16 -19.62
C ALA A 264 -4.34 8.83 -18.50
N ALA A 265 -4.38 10.17 -18.45
CA ALA A 265 -5.23 10.93 -17.52
C ALA A 265 -6.73 10.69 -17.78
N GLN A 266 -7.16 10.58 -19.03
CA GLN A 266 -8.55 10.23 -19.38
C GLN A 266 -8.91 8.80 -18.96
N VAL A 267 -8.01 7.83 -19.14
CA VAL A 267 -8.21 6.46 -18.66
C VAL A 267 -8.30 6.44 -17.12
N ASN A 268 -7.42 7.17 -16.44
CA ASN A 268 -7.46 7.30 -14.97
C ASN A 268 -8.79 7.91 -14.50
N ALA A 269 -9.24 8.98 -15.13
CA ALA A 269 -10.52 9.64 -14.83
C ALA A 269 -11.72 8.68 -15.03
N ALA A 270 -11.69 7.84 -16.09
CA ALA A 270 -12.71 6.84 -16.32
C ALA A 270 -12.76 5.80 -15.20
N LEU A 271 -11.60 5.31 -14.75
CA LEU A 271 -11.47 4.39 -13.63
C LEU A 271 -11.95 5.01 -12.33
N LEU A 272 -11.54 6.24 -12.00
CA LEU A 272 -11.98 6.97 -10.81
C LEU A 272 -13.50 7.19 -10.82
N ASN A 273 -14.07 7.56 -11.96
CA ASN A 273 -15.52 7.73 -12.11
C ASN A 273 -16.29 6.42 -11.92
N ALA A 274 -15.72 5.29 -12.33
CA ALA A 274 -16.34 3.96 -12.19
C ALA A 274 -16.11 3.32 -10.81
N THR A 275 -15.15 3.83 -10.03
CA THR A 275 -14.83 3.32 -8.69
C THR A 275 -15.95 3.71 -7.71
N ARG A 276 -16.94 2.83 -7.57
CA ARG A 276 -18.12 3.02 -6.73
C ARG A 276 -18.44 1.74 -5.98
N VAL A 277 -18.99 1.87 -4.78
CA VAL A 277 -19.44 0.70 -3.99
C VAL A 277 -20.32 -0.20 -4.86
N GLY A 278 -20.00 -1.48 -4.89
CA GLY A 278 -20.68 -2.49 -5.68
C GLY A 278 -20.11 -2.74 -7.08
N ALA A 279 -19.20 -1.89 -7.59
CA ALA A 279 -18.52 -2.16 -8.84
C ALA A 279 -17.58 -3.38 -8.69
N THR A 280 -17.54 -4.25 -9.71
CA THR A 280 -16.68 -5.43 -9.70
C THR A 280 -15.31 -5.14 -10.33
N SER A 281 -14.33 -5.98 -10.00
CA SER A 281 -13.01 -6.01 -10.62
C SER A 281 -13.11 -6.09 -12.16
N ALA A 282 -14.00 -6.95 -12.66
CA ALA A 282 -14.24 -7.12 -14.10
C ALA A 282 -14.86 -5.87 -14.76
N ASP A 283 -15.82 -5.20 -14.09
CA ASP A 283 -16.42 -3.97 -14.59
C ASP A 283 -15.37 -2.87 -14.73
N LEU A 284 -14.50 -2.71 -13.73
CA LEU A 284 -13.43 -1.71 -13.74
C LEU A 284 -12.38 -2.00 -14.81
N PHE A 285 -12.05 -3.27 -15.04
CA PHE A 285 -11.16 -3.65 -16.14
C PHE A 285 -11.78 -3.32 -17.50
N ALA A 286 -13.07 -3.62 -17.72
CA ALA A 286 -13.78 -3.29 -18.95
C ALA A 286 -13.83 -1.77 -19.19
N VAL A 287 -14.01 -0.97 -18.12
CA VAL A 287 -13.94 0.49 -18.20
C VAL A 287 -12.56 0.96 -18.68
N ALA A 288 -11.48 0.42 -18.13
CA ALA A 288 -10.12 0.76 -18.56
C ALA A 288 -9.92 0.42 -20.05
N GLN A 289 -10.31 -0.78 -20.46
CA GLN A 289 -10.19 -1.25 -21.85
C GLN A 289 -10.94 -0.33 -22.82
N ALA A 290 -12.19 0.02 -22.51
CA ALA A 290 -12.98 0.94 -23.32
C ALA A 290 -12.37 2.35 -23.35
N ALA A 291 -11.83 2.83 -22.22
CA ALA A 291 -11.20 4.14 -22.15
C ALA A 291 -9.91 4.22 -22.97
N TYR A 292 -9.05 3.20 -22.95
CA TYR A 292 -7.86 3.15 -23.83
C TYR A 292 -8.25 3.17 -25.30
N ALA A 293 -9.24 2.39 -25.70
CA ALA A 293 -9.71 2.35 -27.09
C ALA A 293 -10.25 3.72 -27.52
N ALA A 294 -11.03 4.39 -26.66
CA ALA A 294 -11.58 5.72 -26.93
C ALA A 294 -10.51 6.82 -27.07
N GLN A 295 -9.34 6.62 -26.44
CA GLN A 295 -8.20 7.54 -26.56
C GLN A 295 -7.26 7.18 -27.72
N GLY A 296 -7.59 6.20 -28.57
CA GLY A 296 -6.77 5.80 -29.72
C GLY A 296 -5.65 4.79 -29.39
N PHE A 297 -5.67 4.19 -28.19
CA PHE A 297 -4.65 3.23 -27.71
C PHE A 297 -5.28 1.87 -27.35
N PRO A 298 -6.03 1.22 -28.25
CA PRO A 298 -6.65 -0.08 -27.96
C PRO A 298 -5.58 -1.15 -27.71
N GLY A 299 -5.75 -1.96 -26.66
CA GLY A 299 -4.84 -3.05 -26.32
C GLY A 299 -3.71 -2.67 -25.38
N GLU A 300 -3.52 -1.39 -25.02
CA GLU A 300 -2.49 -0.97 -24.03
C GLU A 300 -2.73 -1.56 -22.64
N GLU A 301 -3.97 -1.87 -22.27
CA GLU A 301 -4.31 -2.54 -21.02
C GLU A 301 -3.66 -3.92 -20.84
N ARG A 302 -3.18 -4.52 -21.93
CA ARG A 302 -2.52 -5.85 -21.93
C ARG A 302 -1.06 -5.79 -21.46
N PHE A 303 -0.43 -4.62 -21.52
CA PHE A 303 1.00 -4.47 -21.23
C PHE A 303 1.30 -4.09 -19.80
N HIS A 304 0.27 -3.79 -19.00
CA HIS A 304 0.41 -3.44 -17.59
C HIS A 304 -0.92 -3.67 -16.87
N HIS A 305 -0.88 -4.12 -15.60
CA HIS A 305 -2.09 -4.14 -14.79
C HIS A 305 -2.57 -2.70 -14.52
N GLN A 306 -3.88 -2.52 -14.42
CA GLN A 306 -4.45 -1.18 -14.29
C GLN A 306 -4.48 -0.67 -12.83
N GLY A 307 -4.01 -1.48 -11.90
CA GLY A 307 -4.09 -1.20 -10.47
C GLY A 307 -5.30 -1.85 -9.83
N GLY A 308 -5.69 -1.30 -8.70
CA GLY A 308 -6.78 -1.80 -7.86
C GLY A 308 -6.72 -1.20 -6.47
N PRO A 309 -7.48 -1.75 -5.51
CA PRO A 309 -7.42 -1.30 -4.14
C PRO A 309 -6.04 -1.50 -3.53
N THR A 310 -5.69 -0.55 -2.67
CA THR A 310 -4.48 -0.56 -1.85
C THR A 310 -4.87 -0.32 -0.40
N GLY A 311 -3.97 -0.65 0.51
CA GLY A 311 -4.21 -0.53 1.94
C GLY A 311 -2.99 -1.01 2.68
N TYR A 312 -3.07 -2.16 3.31
CA TYR A 312 -1.93 -2.85 3.92
C TYR A 312 -1.08 -3.61 2.89
N GLY A 313 -1.67 -4.04 1.77
CA GLY A 313 -0.96 -4.46 0.57
C GLY A 313 -0.78 -3.32 -0.42
N GLU A 314 0.28 -3.33 -1.25
CA GLU A 314 0.42 -2.42 -2.39
C GLU A 314 -0.76 -2.57 -3.35
N ARG A 315 -1.31 -3.77 -3.45
CA ARG A 315 -2.62 -4.08 -4.06
C ARG A 315 -3.28 -5.19 -3.25
N GLU A 316 -4.50 -4.95 -2.77
CA GLU A 316 -5.30 -5.98 -2.10
C GLU A 316 -5.89 -6.95 -3.12
N TRP A 317 -6.23 -6.45 -4.30
CA TRP A 317 -6.52 -7.18 -5.52
C TRP A 317 -6.22 -6.29 -6.74
N ILE A 318 -6.16 -6.90 -7.91
CA ILE A 318 -5.90 -6.21 -9.18
C ILE A 318 -7.12 -6.39 -10.08
N ALA A 319 -7.56 -5.30 -10.74
CA ALA A 319 -8.63 -5.38 -11.71
C ALA A 319 -8.25 -6.30 -12.89
N THR A 320 -9.06 -7.33 -13.12
CA THR A 320 -8.87 -8.34 -14.17
C THR A 320 -10.16 -8.60 -14.94
N PRO A 321 -10.11 -9.13 -16.17
CA PRO A 321 -11.30 -9.40 -16.99
C PRO A 321 -12.33 -10.34 -16.35
N ALA A 322 -11.90 -11.20 -15.43
CA ALA A 322 -12.75 -12.19 -14.75
C ALA A 322 -12.78 -12.00 -13.23
N GLY A 323 -12.30 -10.86 -12.73
CA GLY A 323 -12.26 -10.58 -11.31
C GLY A 323 -13.65 -10.41 -10.71
N ALA A 324 -13.89 -11.07 -9.58
CA ALA A 324 -15.17 -11.06 -8.87
C ALA A 324 -15.16 -10.18 -7.61
N GLU A 325 -14.01 -9.63 -7.25
CA GLU A 325 -13.85 -8.75 -6.10
C GLU A 325 -14.71 -7.49 -6.29
N VAL A 326 -15.27 -7.01 -5.19
CA VAL A 326 -16.22 -5.89 -5.19
C VAL A 326 -15.68 -4.71 -4.42
N VAL A 327 -15.86 -3.53 -4.96
CA VAL A 327 -15.53 -2.26 -4.31
C VAL A 327 -16.41 -2.04 -3.08
N VAL A 328 -15.80 -1.71 -1.94
CA VAL A 328 -16.48 -1.38 -0.70
C VAL A 328 -16.26 0.08 -0.30
N ASN A 329 -17.08 0.61 0.61
CA ASN A 329 -16.88 1.96 1.15
C ASN A 329 -15.62 2.02 2.03
N ASN A 330 -15.02 3.20 2.16
CA ASN A 330 -13.78 3.46 2.88
C ASN A 330 -12.61 2.60 2.36
N GLN A 331 -12.51 2.43 1.06
CA GLN A 331 -11.45 1.66 0.41
C GLN A 331 -10.54 2.60 -0.38
N ALA A 332 -9.22 2.41 -0.24
CA ALA A 332 -8.27 3.15 -1.03
C ALA A 332 -7.92 2.40 -2.33
N PHE A 333 -7.56 3.17 -3.35
CA PHE A 333 -7.20 2.64 -4.68
C PHE A 333 -5.94 3.31 -5.18
N ALA A 334 -5.15 2.55 -5.93
CA ALA A 334 -4.09 3.09 -6.75
C ALA A 334 -4.27 2.58 -8.18
N TRP A 335 -4.95 3.39 -8.99
CA TRP A 335 -5.03 3.19 -10.43
C TRP A 335 -3.76 3.70 -11.08
N ASN A 336 -3.25 2.99 -12.08
CA ASN A 336 -1.96 3.30 -12.69
C ASN A 336 -1.95 3.11 -14.21
N PRO A 337 -2.96 3.63 -14.94
CA PRO A 337 -3.00 3.50 -16.39
C PRO A 337 -1.75 4.09 -17.03
N SER A 338 -1.25 3.38 -18.03
CA SER A 338 -0.01 3.76 -18.68
C SER A 338 -0.06 3.49 -20.19
N ILE A 339 0.40 4.45 -20.96
CA ILE A 339 0.65 4.36 -22.39
C ILE A 339 2.16 4.50 -22.56
N ARG A 340 2.75 3.82 -23.54
CA ARG A 340 4.21 3.78 -23.72
C ARG A 340 4.88 5.15 -23.45
N GLY A 341 5.68 5.24 -22.41
CA GLY A 341 6.38 6.45 -21.98
C GLY A 341 5.58 7.37 -21.06
N GLY A 342 4.24 7.26 -20.99
CA GLY A 342 3.38 8.05 -20.10
C GLY A 342 2.65 7.17 -19.09
N LYS A 343 2.47 7.68 -17.86
CA LYS A 343 1.73 7.01 -16.79
C LYS A 343 1.13 8.03 -15.85
N VAL A 344 -0.07 7.74 -15.37
CA VAL A 344 -0.71 8.49 -14.28
C VAL A 344 -0.94 7.54 -13.12
N GLU A 345 -0.48 7.90 -11.94
CA GLU A 345 -0.68 7.10 -10.73
C GLU A 345 -0.74 7.99 -9.50
N ASP A 346 -1.86 7.90 -8.81
CA ASP A 346 -2.10 8.47 -7.50
C ASP A 346 -2.81 7.47 -6.61
N THR A 347 -2.63 7.59 -5.31
CA THR A 347 -3.45 6.87 -4.33
C THR A 347 -4.63 7.73 -3.94
N VAL A 348 -5.84 7.16 -4.07
CA VAL A 348 -7.10 7.82 -3.74
C VAL A 348 -7.89 7.03 -2.71
N LEU A 349 -8.81 7.69 -2.00
CA LEU A 349 -9.74 7.08 -1.04
C LEU A 349 -11.17 7.26 -1.56
N LEU A 350 -11.91 6.15 -1.68
CA LEU A 350 -13.36 6.18 -1.84
C LEU A 350 -14.03 6.22 -0.47
N ARG A 351 -14.73 7.33 -0.16
CA ARG A 351 -15.48 7.46 1.08
C ARG A 351 -16.82 8.14 0.82
N ASN A 352 -17.91 7.47 1.22
CA ASN A 352 -19.28 7.97 1.06
C ASN A 352 -19.60 8.45 -0.38
N GLY A 353 -19.13 7.70 -1.38
CA GLY A 353 -19.33 8.02 -2.79
C GLY A 353 -18.42 9.10 -3.35
N VAL A 354 -17.52 9.66 -2.55
CA VAL A 354 -16.55 10.68 -2.95
C VAL A 354 -15.16 10.09 -3.09
N ILE A 355 -14.44 10.45 -4.14
CA ILE A 355 -13.02 10.13 -4.34
C ILE A 355 -12.16 11.29 -3.84
N GLU A 356 -11.28 11.01 -2.89
CA GLU A 356 -10.29 11.94 -2.34
C GLU A 356 -8.88 11.53 -2.83
N ASN A 357 -8.13 12.44 -3.46
CA ASN A 357 -6.74 12.17 -3.83
C ASN A 357 -5.83 12.39 -2.61
N LEU A 358 -5.16 11.32 -2.14
CA LEU A 358 -4.27 11.35 -0.99
C LEU A 358 -2.84 11.78 -1.34
N THR A 359 -2.46 11.72 -2.63
CA THR A 359 -1.10 11.99 -3.12
C THR A 359 -1.05 13.21 -4.05
N SER A 360 -1.99 14.13 -3.90
CA SER A 360 -2.05 15.36 -4.71
C SER A 360 -0.74 16.15 -4.64
N THR A 361 -0.29 16.63 -5.79
CA THR A 361 0.91 17.47 -5.95
C THR A 361 0.55 18.74 -6.73
N PRO A 362 -0.12 19.71 -6.07
CA PRO A 362 -0.69 20.89 -6.75
C PRO A 362 0.38 21.81 -7.36
N ASP A 363 1.62 21.70 -6.93
CA ASP A 363 2.75 22.46 -7.47
C ASP A 363 3.26 21.93 -8.83
N LEU A 364 2.77 20.78 -9.28
CA LEU A 364 3.10 20.22 -10.59
C LEU A 364 2.03 20.62 -11.63
N PRO A 365 2.38 20.59 -12.94
CA PRO A 365 1.39 20.84 -14.00
C PRO A 365 0.20 19.89 -13.86
N ALA A 366 -1.00 20.43 -14.05
CA ALA A 366 -2.25 19.68 -13.96
C ALA A 366 -2.65 19.10 -15.32
N LEU A 367 -3.13 17.87 -15.31
CA LEU A 367 -3.83 17.23 -16.43
C LEU A 367 -5.30 17.10 -16.07
N GLU A 368 -6.12 17.94 -16.65
CA GLU A 368 -7.57 17.93 -16.45
C GLU A 368 -8.23 16.89 -17.39
N ALA A 369 -9.12 16.09 -16.84
CA ALA A 369 -9.91 15.11 -17.56
C ALA A 369 -11.37 15.17 -17.13
N LYS A 370 -12.31 15.05 -18.10
CA LYS A 370 -13.76 15.10 -17.83
C LYS A 370 -14.42 13.80 -18.22
N VAL A 371 -15.19 13.22 -17.29
CA VAL A 371 -15.96 11.99 -17.50
C VAL A 371 -17.36 12.16 -16.93
N LYS A 372 -18.38 12.02 -17.79
CA LYS A 372 -19.80 12.11 -17.40
C LYS A 372 -20.14 13.36 -16.56
N GLY A 373 -19.52 14.50 -16.88
CA GLY A 373 -19.75 15.79 -16.19
C GLY A 373 -18.93 15.99 -14.91
N SER A 374 -18.18 15.00 -14.45
CA SER A 374 -17.23 15.13 -13.34
C SER A 374 -15.84 15.49 -13.86
N GLU A 375 -15.13 16.34 -13.11
CA GLU A 375 -13.76 16.72 -13.41
C GLU A 375 -12.78 15.98 -12.51
N TYR A 376 -11.68 15.52 -13.11
CA TYR A 376 -10.59 14.83 -12.44
C TYR A 376 -9.27 15.49 -12.80
N VAL A 377 -8.39 15.61 -11.84
CA VAL A 377 -7.07 16.20 -12.02
C VAL A 377 -6.00 15.16 -11.71
N ALA A 378 -5.07 14.99 -12.62
CA ALA A 378 -3.86 14.19 -12.43
C ALA A 378 -2.63 15.07 -12.54
N ALA A 379 -1.49 14.63 -11.98
CA ALA A 379 -0.23 15.32 -12.16
C ALA A 379 0.33 15.11 -13.57
N GLY A 380 0.75 16.19 -14.20
CA GLY A 380 1.48 16.20 -15.44
C GLY A 380 2.99 16.08 -15.25
N VAL A 381 3.72 16.28 -16.34
CA VAL A 381 5.19 16.25 -16.36
C VAL A 381 5.74 17.59 -15.92
N LEU A 382 6.65 17.60 -14.93
CA LEU A 382 7.43 18.79 -14.60
C LEU A 382 8.39 19.08 -15.75
N VAL A 383 8.33 20.28 -16.31
CA VAL A 383 9.26 20.72 -17.37
C VAL A 383 10.28 21.69 -16.76
N LYS A 384 11.57 21.40 -16.96
CA LYS A 384 12.71 22.21 -16.53
C LYS A 384 13.56 22.67 -17.70
#